data_83c4dc193a6cc3fbb2588e1689596fbf
#
_entry.id   83c4dc193a6cc3fbb2588e1689596fbf
#
_cell.length_a   1.000
_cell.length_b   1.000
_cell.length_c   1.000
_cell.angle_alpha   90.00
_cell.angle_beta   90.00
_cell.angle_gamma   90.00
#
_symmetry.space_group_name_H-M   'P 1'
#
loop_
_entity.id
_entity.type
_entity.pdbx_description
1 polymer ?
#
loop_
_entity_poly.entity_id
_entity_poly.type
_entity_poly.pdbx_seq_one_letter_code
_entity_poly.pdbx_strand_id
1 'polypeptide(L)'
;MKESLWIKGKLTFSGLMQCIYQPSERIHIGTIPPALDRVKKNKKANIAYLEVNRKENAKNDDVCWFDMKLPLNSGLVAIIGNKGSGKSAFADIIGQLCKCKTMDSASFLNDNRFRKMPKNYAADYSAKITWLDGHEEETDLSLKDYDTTIEDAQYLPQKYIEEVCNDIGNIFQQEINKVIYSYVDRTERANTTNLEELVLAKSQDINLEITEKQKDVHKLNIQIISLEKKKTSQYQEY
;
A
#
# COMPACT_ATOMS: atom_id res chain seq x y z
N MET A 1 29.45 -7.41 -26.13
CA MET A 1 28.64 -8.01 -25.05
C MET A 1 27.99 -9.26 -25.60
N LYS A 2 27.98 -10.38 -24.87
CA LYS A 2 27.25 -11.57 -25.30
C LYS A 2 25.76 -11.34 -25.02
N GLU A 3 24.96 -11.33 -26.06
CA GLU A 3 23.50 -11.33 -25.92
C GLU A 3 23.03 -12.72 -25.53
N SER A 4 22.13 -12.79 -24.54
CA SER A 4 21.56 -14.04 -24.07
C SER A 4 20.07 -14.09 -24.41
N LEU A 5 19.58 -15.30 -24.73
CA LEU A 5 18.16 -15.57 -24.86
C LEU A 5 17.61 -16.02 -23.50
N TRP A 6 16.66 -15.28 -22.95
CA TRP A 6 15.98 -15.59 -21.70
C TRP A 6 14.59 -16.12 -21.99
N ILE A 7 14.22 -17.22 -21.32
CA ILE A 7 12.92 -17.88 -21.51
C ILE A 7 12.23 -17.96 -20.14
N LYS A 8 11.00 -17.44 -20.08
CA LYS A 8 10.13 -17.52 -18.91
C LYS A 8 9.19 -18.73 -19.05
N GLY A 9 9.61 -19.89 -18.56
CA GLY A 9 8.82 -21.12 -18.63
C GLY A 9 9.41 -22.24 -17.79
N LYS A 10 8.62 -23.30 -17.59
CA LYS A 10 9.15 -24.53 -16.97
C LYS A 10 10.12 -25.20 -17.94
N LEU A 11 11.12 -25.91 -17.40
CA LEU A 11 12.07 -26.70 -18.18
C LEU A 11 11.41 -28.01 -18.71
N THR A 12 10.34 -27.84 -19.48
CA THR A 12 9.55 -28.93 -20.07
C THR A 12 9.17 -28.54 -21.47
N PHE A 13 8.80 -29.52 -22.32
CA PHE A 13 8.31 -29.25 -23.68
C PHE A 13 7.08 -28.32 -23.65
N SER A 14 6.12 -28.55 -22.76
CA SER A 14 4.95 -27.68 -22.66
C SER A 14 5.31 -26.25 -22.23
N GLY A 15 6.33 -26.06 -21.38
CA GLY A 15 6.86 -24.73 -21.02
C GLY A 15 7.48 -24.01 -22.22
N LEU A 16 8.20 -24.72 -23.07
CA LEU A 16 8.74 -24.18 -24.32
C LEU A 16 7.62 -23.80 -25.32
N MET A 17 6.61 -24.64 -25.46
CA MET A 17 5.44 -24.35 -26.31
C MET A 17 4.70 -23.09 -25.84
N GLN A 18 4.55 -22.87 -24.50
CA GLN A 18 3.98 -21.64 -23.99
C GLN A 18 4.79 -20.39 -24.38
N CYS A 19 6.11 -20.49 -24.45
CA CYS A 19 6.96 -19.40 -24.91
C CYS A 19 6.75 -19.08 -26.38
N ILE A 20 6.48 -20.09 -27.22
CA ILE A 20 6.16 -19.91 -28.64
C ILE A 20 4.79 -19.24 -28.83
N TYR A 21 3.80 -19.58 -27.99
CA TYR A 21 2.47 -18.96 -28.05
C TYR A 21 2.43 -17.53 -27.53
N GLN A 22 3.34 -17.16 -26.62
CA GLN A 22 3.38 -15.84 -25.98
C GLN A 22 4.82 -15.27 -25.98
N PRO A 23 5.43 -15.08 -27.16
CA PRO A 23 6.85 -14.73 -27.24
C PRO A 23 7.16 -13.35 -26.62
N SER A 24 6.30 -12.37 -26.80
CA SER A 24 6.48 -11.01 -26.25
C SER A 24 6.55 -10.96 -24.72
N GLU A 25 5.87 -11.89 -24.04
CA GLU A 25 5.81 -11.93 -22.58
C GLU A 25 6.81 -12.91 -21.95
N ARG A 26 7.29 -13.88 -22.75
CA ARG A 26 8.06 -15.02 -22.25
C ARG A 26 9.47 -15.13 -22.81
N ILE A 27 9.80 -14.35 -23.84
CA ILE A 27 11.11 -14.37 -24.47
C ILE A 27 11.72 -12.97 -24.39
N HIS A 28 12.97 -12.90 -23.91
CA HIS A 28 13.74 -11.67 -23.88
C HIS A 28 15.14 -11.91 -24.47
N ILE A 29 15.54 -11.08 -25.42
CA ILE A 29 16.88 -11.09 -26.02
C ILE A 29 17.63 -9.90 -25.46
N GLY A 30 18.77 -10.13 -24.83
CA GLY A 30 19.58 -9.09 -24.23
C GLY A 30 20.34 -9.53 -23.00
N THR A 31 20.82 -8.58 -22.20
CA THR A 31 21.64 -8.85 -21.02
C THR A 31 20.85 -9.45 -19.88
N ILE A 32 19.74 -8.81 -19.48
CA ILE A 32 18.86 -9.27 -18.39
C ILE A 32 17.43 -8.80 -18.64
N PRO A 33 16.40 -9.65 -18.40
CA PRO A 33 15.00 -9.24 -18.50
C PRO A 33 14.67 -8.13 -17.47
N PRO A 34 13.89 -7.09 -17.85
CA PRO A 34 13.55 -5.97 -16.96
C PRO A 34 12.88 -6.40 -15.65
N ALA A 35 12.08 -7.47 -15.66
CA ALA A 35 11.45 -8.00 -14.45
C ALA A 35 12.50 -8.57 -13.47
N LEU A 36 13.48 -9.32 -13.96
CA LEU A 36 14.57 -9.84 -13.13
C LEU A 36 15.50 -8.73 -12.63
N ASP A 37 15.76 -7.72 -13.45
CA ASP A 37 16.57 -6.57 -13.05
C ASP A 37 15.90 -5.79 -11.90
N ARG A 38 14.59 -5.55 -11.98
CA ARG A 38 13.81 -4.94 -10.88
C ARG A 38 13.89 -5.74 -9.59
N VAL A 39 13.74 -7.07 -9.66
CA VAL A 39 13.85 -7.94 -8.48
C VAL A 39 15.25 -7.90 -7.89
N LYS A 40 16.28 -7.97 -8.72
CA LYS A 40 17.68 -7.90 -8.27
C LYS A 40 18.04 -6.56 -7.59
N LYS A 41 17.47 -5.46 -8.07
CA LYS A 41 17.66 -4.12 -7.50
C LYS A 41 16.86 -3.92 -6.20
N ASN A 42 15.72 -4.59 -6.05
CA ASN A 42 14.79 -4.42 -4.92
C ASN A 42 14.57 -5.72 -4.15
N LYS A 43 15.63 -6.41 -3.75
CA LYS A 43 15.53 -7.67 -3.00
C LYS A 43 14.75 -7.54 -1.68
N LYS A 44 14.88 -6.38 -1.01
CA LYS A 44 14.17 -6.03 0.24
C LYS A 44 12.66 -5.94 0.09
N ALA A 45 12.15 -5.70 -1.11
CA ALA A 45 10.71 -5.60 -1.38
C ALA A 45 10.10 -6.91 -1.91
N ASN A 46 10.85 -8.01 -1.89
CA ASN A 46 10.40 -9.30 -2.40
C ASN A 46 10.54 -10.38 -1.35
N ILE A 47 9.43 -11.02 -1.03
CA ILE A 47 9.39 -12.15 -0.10
C ILE A 47 9.88 -13.40 -0.84
N ALA A 48 10.83 -14.12 -0.24
CA ALA A 48 11.32 -15.38 -0.75
C ALA A 48 10.51 -16.57 -0.21
N TYR A 49 10.26 -16.60 1.11
CA TYR A 49 9.57 -17.67 1.78
C TYR A 49 8.62 -17.15 2.86
N LEU A 50 7.51 -17.85 3.04
CA LEU A 50 6.67 -17.78 4.22
C LEU A 50 6.72 -19.15 4.91
N GLU A 51 7.01 -19.16 6.21
CA GLU A 51 6.98 -20.34 7.06
C GLU A 51 5.95 -20.11 8.17
N VAL A 52 5.12 -21.12 8.43
CA VAL A 52 4.18 -21.11 9.56
C VAL A 52 4.29 -22.45 10.24
N ASN A 53 4.73 -22.44 11.49
CA ASN A 53 5.03 -23.64 12.24
C ASN A 53 4.19 -23.71 13.51
N ARG A 54 3.79 -24.92 13.87
CA ARG A 54 3.22 -25.21 15.18
C ARG A 54 4.35 -25.25 16.20
N LYS A 55 4.15 -24.59 17.34
CA LYS A 55 5.12 -24.57 18.42
C LYS A 55 5.17 -25.93 19.17
N GLU A 56 6.31 -26.28 19.70
CA GLU A 56 6.49 -27.53 20.49
C GLU A 56 5.62 -27.53 21.75
N ASN A 57 5.35 -26.37 22.34
CA ASN A 57 4.54 -26.21 23.54
C ASN A 57 3.06 -25.87 23.24
N ALA A 58 2.59 -26.19 22.06
CA ALA A 58 1.20 -25.99 21.65
C ALA A 58 0.24 -26.72 22.59
N LYS A 59 -0.82 -26.04 23.00
CA LYS A 59 -1.79 -26.53 23.99
C LYS A 59 -3.03 -27.15 23.36
N ASN A 60 -3.36 -26.78 22.14
CA ASN A 60 -4.55 -27.27 21.45
C ASN A 60 -4.18 -28.41 20.50
N ASP A 61 -4.45 -29.66 20.88
CA ASP A 61 -4.08 -30.84 20.12
C ASP A 61 -5.07 -31.23 19.02
N ASP A 62 -6.25 -30.58 18.97
CA ASP A 62 -7.37 -31.01 18.15
C ASP A 62 -7.08 -31.00 16.64
N VAL A 63 -6.38 -29.98 16.13
CA VAL A 63 -6.12 -29.82 14.68
C VAL A 63 -4.80 -29.08 14.42
N CYS A 64 -3.96 -29.63 13.56
CA CYS A 64 -2.85 -28.86 12.98
C CYS A 64 -3.35 -28.00 11.83
N TRP A 65 -3.47 -26.68 12.04
CA TRP A 65 -3.91 -25.73 11.03
C TRP A 65 -2.83 -25.41 10.02
N PHE A 66 -1.61 -25.28 10.50
CA PHE A 66 -0.45 -24.88 9.68
C PHE A 66 0.77 -25.65 10.12
N ASP A 67 1.54 -26.11 9.16
CA ASP A 67 2.91 -26.62 9.26
C ASP A 67 3.46 -26.60 7.84
N MET A 68 3.99 -25.45 7.42
CA MET A 68 4.33 -25.25 6.02
C MET A 68 5.44 -24.23 5.82
N LYS A 69 6.23 -24.50 4.76
CA LYS A 69 7.19 -23.54 4.20
C LYS A 69 6.88 -23.37 2.72
N LEU A 70 6.50 -22.16 2.33
CA LEU A 70 6.08 -21.84 0.97
C LEU A 70 7.03 -20.83 0.32
N PRO A 71 7.63 -21.17 -0.83
CA PRO A 71 8.34 -20.19 -1.64
C PRO A 71 7.34 -19.27 -2.35
N LEU A 72 7.61 -17.96 -2.33
CA LEU A 72 6.80 -16.98 -3.01
C LEU A 72 7.51 -16.44 -4.25
N ASN A 73 6.75 -16.23 -5.32
CA ASN A 73 7.27 -15.61 -6.51
C ASN A 73 7.40 -14.09 -6.31
N SER A 74 8.45 -13.49 -6.84
CA SER A 74 8.68 -12.04 -6.78
C SER A 74 7.71 -11.18 -7.60
N GLY A 75 6.83 -11.81 -8.38
CA GLY A 75 5.77 -11.13 -9.12
C GLY A 75 4.40 -11.34 -8.48
N LEU A 76 3.40 -11.49 -9.32
CA LEU A 76 2.05 -11.80 -8.86
C LEU A 76 1.99 -13.24 -8.31
N VAL A 77 1.44 -13.37 -7.10
CA VAL A 77 1.10 -14.65 -6.48
C VAL A 77 -0.41 -14.71 -6.30
N ALA A 78 -1.06 -15.69 -6.93
CA ALA A 78 -2.49 -15.92 -6.80
C ALA A 78 -2.75 -17.09 -5.83
N ILE A 79 -3.54 -16.84 -4.78
CA ILE A 79 -3.98 -17.85 -3.83
C ILE A 79 -5.39 -18.28 -4.20
N ILE A 80 -5.55 -19.52 -4.66
CA ILE A 80 -6.82 -20.09 -5.09
C ILE A 80 -7.25 -21.25 -4.20
N GLY A 81 -8.54 -21.48 -4.07
CA GLY A 81 -9.10 -22.58 -3.29
C GLY A 81 -10.55 -22.33 -2.92
N ASN A 82 -11.21 -23.36 -2.39
CA ASN A 82 -12.61 -23.31 -1.97
C ASN A 82 -12.80 -22.44 -0.72
N LYS A 83 -14.06 -22.16 -0.35
CA LYS A 83 -14.38 -21.49 0.91
C LYS A 83 -13.85 -22.32 2.07
N GLY A 84 -13.16 -21.69 3.02
CA GLY A 84 -12.56 -22.38 4.17
C GLY A 84 -11.16 -22.98 3.95
N SER A 85 -10.56 -22.86 2.76
CA SER A 85 -9.21 -23.44 2.46
C SER A 85 -8.03 -22.60 2.99
N GLY A 86 -8.27 -21.57 3.81
CA GLY A 86 -7.19 -20.82 4.45
C GLY A 86 -6.65 -19.62 3.64
N LYS A 87 -7.25 -19.26 2.49
CA LYS A 87 -6.77 -18.13 1.66
C LYS A 87 -6.58 -16.83 2.45
N SER A 88 -7.62 -16.44 3.20
CA SER A 88 -7.57 -15.21 4.02
C SER A 88 -6.59 -15.37 5.19
N ALA A 89 -6.47 -16.57 5.76
CA ALA A 89 -5.50 -16.82 6.81
C ALA A 89 -4.06 -16.58 6.33
N PHE A 90 -3.73 -17.05 5.13
CA PHE A 90 -2.43 -16.82 4.52
C PHE A 90 -2.13 -15.33 4.33
N ALA A 91 -3.10 -14.57 3.80
CA ALA A 91 -2.96 -13.13 3.60
C ALA A 91 -2.85 -12.37 4.94
N ASP A 92 -3.67 -12.73 5.95
CA ASP A 92 -3.62 -12.13 7.29
C ASP A 92 -2.26 -12.38 7.97
N ILE A 93 -1.68 -13.57 7.83
CA ILE A 93 -0.37 -13.90 8.40
C ILE A 93 0.74 -13.05 7.77
N ILE A 94 0.74 -12.89 6.45
CA ILE A 94 1.69 -12.00 5.77
C ILE A 94 1.48 -10.56 6.24
N GLY A 95 0.24 -10.09 6.32
CA GLY A 95 -0.10 -8.74 6.80
C GLY A 95 0.43 -8.47 8.21
N GLN A 96 0.35 -9.46 9.11
CA GLN A 96 0.89 -9.35 10.45
C GLN A 96 2.42 -9.28 10.46
N LEU A 97 3.10 -10.17 9.72
CA LEU A 97 4.55 -10.19 9.62
C LEU A 97 5.11 -8.88 9.03
N CYS A 98 4.37 -8.27 8.10
CA CYS A 98 4.69 -6.96 7.51
C CYS A 98 4.18 -5.77 8.34
N LYS A 99 3.66 -6.00 9.55
CA LYS A 99 3.20 -4.96 10.50
C LYS A 99 2.17 -3.99 9.90
N CYS A 100 1.26 -4.50 9.07
CA CYS A 100 0.27 -3.69 8.36
C CYS A 100 -0.79 -3.12 9.32
N LYS A 101 -1.10 -1.83 9.21
CA LYS A 101 -2.08 -1.12 10.06
C LYS A 101 -3.52 -1.60 9.89
N THR A 102 -3.85 -2.15 8.72
CA THR A 102 -5.19 -2.67 8.41
C THR A 102 -5.51 -4.02 9.05
N MET A 103 -4.62 -4.56 9.90
CA MET A 103 -4.80 -5.85 10.57
C MET A 103 -6.00 -5.90 11.52
N ASP A 104 -6.52 -4.77 12.00
CA ASP A 104 -7.78 -4.72 12.77
C ASP A 104 -8.99 -5.22 11.97
N SER A 105 -8.94 -5.10 10.64
CA SER A 105 -9.95 -5.63 9.72
C SER A 105 -9.64 -7.05 9.22
N ALA A 106 -8.63 -7.74 9.78
CA ALA A 106 -8.28 -9.12 9.42
C ALA A 106 -9.46 -10.08 9.60
N SER A 107 -9.67 -10.95 8.61
CA SER A 107 -10.84 -11.83 8.59
C SER A 107 -10.66 -13.13 9.36
N PHE A 108 -9.43 -13.62 9.48
CA PHE A 108 -9.07 -14.88 10.15
C PHE A 108 -8.31 -14.63 11.45
N LEU A 109 -7.26 -13.81 11.42
CA LEU A 109 -6.35 -13.58 12.54
C LEU A 109 -6.87 -12.47 13.47
N ASN A 110 -8.07 -12.67 14.02
CA ASN A 110 -8.76 -11.74 14.90
C ASN A 110 -9.29 -12.41 16.17
N ASP A 111 -9.73 -11.59 17.15
CA ASP A 111 -10.19 -12.04 18.47
C ASP A 111 -11.51 -12.82 18.46
N ASN A 112 -12.27 -12.74 17.39
CA ASN A 112 -13.52 -13.46 17.25
C ASN A 112 -13.34 -14.85 16.61
N ARG A 113 -12.14 -15.15 16.08
CA ARG A 113 -11.83 -16.39 15.36
C ARG A 113 -10.57 -17.06 15.89
N PHE A 114 -9.43 -16.91 15.21
CA PHE A 114 -8.23 -17.69 15.50
C PHE A 114 -7.57 -17.31 16.84
N ARG A 115 -7.73 -16.04 17.26
CA ARG A 115 -7.30 -15.54 18.60
C ARG A 115 -8.39 -15.63 19.65
N LYS A 116 -9.54 -16.24 19.36
CA LYS A 116 -10.69 -16.26 20.28
C LYS A 116 -10.37 -17.02 21.56
N MET A 117 -10.57 -16.34 22.70
CA MET A 117 -10.48 -16.98 24.02
C MET A 117 -11.67 -17.91 24.29
N PRO A 118 -11.51 -18.99 25.09
CA PRO A 118 -10.30 -19.34 25.84
C PRO A 118 -9.25 -20.15 25.04
N LYS A 119 -9.59 -20.68 23.87
CA LYS A 119 -8.70 -21.58 23.12
C LYS A 119 -7.47 -20.86 22.55
N ASN A 120 -7.64 -19.66 21.98
CA ASN A 120 -6.58 -18.87 21.36
C ASN A 120 -5.61 -19.73 20.52
N TYR A 121 -6.11 -20.33 19.46
CA TYR A 121 -5.30 -21.18 18.57
C TYR A 121 -4.06 -20.47 18.02
N ALA A 122 -4.10 -19.15 17.87
CA ALA A 122 -2.97 -18.36 17.40
C ALA A 122 -1.73 -18.47 18.31
N ALA A 123 -1.92 -18.73 19.61
CA ALA A 123 -0.81 -18.90 20.56
C ALA A 123 0.03 -20.14 20.30
N ASP A 124 -0.52 -21.13 19.61
CA ASP A 124 0.15 -22.39 19.28
C ASP A 124 1.03 -22.31 18.03
N TYR A 125 1.06 -21.15 17.36
CA TYR A 125 1.76 -20.97 16.09
C TYR A 125 2.69 -19.77 16.08
N SER A 126 3.86 -19.94 15.43
CA SER A 126 4.72 -18.86 14.98
C SER A 126 4.76 -18.81 13.46
N ALA A 127 5.00 -17.63 12.93
CA ALA A 127 5.19 -17.43 11.50
C ALA A 127 6.45 -16.62 11.24
N LYS A 128 7.14 -16.96 10.15
CA LYS A 128 8.37 -16.31 9.70
C LYS A 128 8.29 -15.98 8.22
N ILE A 129 8.69 -14.77 7.87
CA ILE A 129 8.90 -14.33 6.50
C ILE A 129 10.39 -14.14 6.25
N THR A 130 10.87 -14.61 5.11
CA THR A 130 12.24 -14.41 4.66
C THR A 130 12.21 -13.61 3.36
N TRP A 131 12.91 -12.48 3.34
CA TRP A 131 13.01 -11.64 2.16
C TRP A 131 14.16 -12.10 1.23
N LEU A 132 14.14 -11.68 -0.04
CA LEU A 132 15.19 -12.09 -1.01
C LEU A 132 16.59 -11.55 -0.69
N ASP A 133 16.71 -10.57 0.18
CA ASP A 133 18.00 -10.07 0.68
C ASP A 133 18.54 -10.88 1.88
N GLY A 134 17.75 -11.83 2.37
CA GLY A 134 18.07 -12.69 3.51
C GLY A 134 17.61 -12.14 4.86
N HIS A 135 16.94 -10.96 4.90
CA HIS A 135 16.30 -10.47 6.12
C HIS A 135 15.14 -11.38 6.51
N GLU A 136 14.96 -11.61 7.81
CA GLU A 136 13.90 -12.43 8.37
C GLU A 136 13.12 -11.65 9.44
N GLU A 137 11.80 -11.81 9.43
CA GLU A 137 10.90 -11.35 10.47
C GLU A 137 10.09 -12.54 10.96
N GLU A 138 10.09 -12.75 12.28
CA GLU A 138 9.35 -13.83 12.93
C GLU A 138 8.46 -13.26 14.02
N THR A 139 7.24 -13.77 14.11
CA THR A 139 6.28 -13.36 15.13
C THR A 139 5.42 -14.52 15.61
N ASP A 140 4.97 -14.42 16.84
CA ASP A 140 3.91 -15.24 17.40
C ASP A 140 2.56 -14.75 16.86
N LEU A 141 1.74 -15.66 16.33
CA LEU A 141 0.45 -15.26 15.74
C LEU A 141 -0.55 -14.73 16.77
N SER A 142 -0.33 -14.96 18.07
CA SER A 142 -1.15 -14.37 19.14
C SER A 142 -0.84 -12.90 19.42
N LEU A 143 0.34 -12.42 19.07
CA LEU A 143 0.74 -11.04 19.29
C LEU A 143 0.04 -10.08 18.35
N LYS A 144 -0.24 -8.87 18.83
CA LYS A 144 -0.81 -7.76 18.07
C LYS A 144 0.19 -6.62 18.05
N ASP A 145 1.29 -6.83 17.35
CA ASP A 145 2.35 -5.82 17.24
C ASP A 145 2.22 -5.08 15.90
N TYR A 146 1.20 -4.21 15.80
CA TYR A 146 0.94 -3.38 14.61
C TYR A 146 1.23 -1.91 14.84
N ASP A 147 1.67 -1.54 16.05
CA ASP A 147 1.89 -0.12 16.43
C ASP A 147 3.27 0.39 15.97
N THR A 148 3.60 0.10 14.72
CA THR A 148 4.84 0.60 14.12
C THR A 148 4.55 1.73 13.15
N THR A 149 5.41 2.73 13.14
CA THR A 149 5.34 3.87 12.20
C THR A 149 5.69 3.47 10.77
N ILE A 150 6.29 2.31 10.58
CA ILE A 150 6.78 1.81 9.28
C ILE A 150 6.11 0.47 8.98
N GLU A 151 5.40 0.41 7.86
CA GLU A 151 4.83 -0.80 7.29
C GLU A 151 5.74 -1.32 6.19
N ASP A 152 6.05 -2.63 6.22
CA ASP A 152 6.89 -3.26 5.18
C ASP A 152 6.09 -3.62 3.92
N ALA A 153 4.76 -3.70 4.04
CA ALA A 153 3.84 -3.95 2.94
C ALA A 153 2.47 -3.30 3.18
N GLN A 154 1.66 -3.20 2.12
CA GLN A 154 0.25 -2.82 2.23
C GLN A 154 -0.62 -4.07 2.19
N TYR A 155 -1.48 -4.24 3.18
CA TYR A 155 -2.47 -5.28 3.25
C TYR A 155 -3.88 -4.69 3.13
N LEU A 156 -4.68 -5.24 2.22
CA LEU A 156 -6.07 -4.82 1.97
C LEU A 156 -7.03 -5.98 2.28
N PRO A 157 -7.44 -6.15 3.55
CA PRO A 157 -8.45 -7.15 3.92
C PRO A 157 -9.78 -6.88 3.21
N GLN A 158 -10.54 -7.94 2.89
CA GLN A 158 -11.84 -7.80 2.25
C GLN A 158 -12.78 -6.86 3.02
N LYS A 159 -12.83 -7.01 4.35
CA LYS A 159 -13.66 -6.16 5.22
C LYS A 159 -13.28 -4.68 5.11
N TYR A 160 -11.99 -4.38 5.07
CA TYR A 160 -11.50 -3.01 4.89
C TYR A 160 -11.93 -2.44 3.53
N ILE A 161 -11.83 -3.24 2.45
CA ILE A 161 -12.28 -2.82 1.12
C ILE A 161 -13.79 -2.54 1.12
N GLU A 162 -14.60 -3.40 1.78
CA GLU A 162 -16.04 -3.20 1.94
C GLU A 162 -16.35 -1.90 2.71
N GLU A 163 -15.62 -1.61 3.78
CA GLU A 163 -15.75 -0.38 4.56
C GLU A 163 -15.41 0.86 3.71
N VAL A 164 -14.31 0.82 2.98
CA VAL A 164 -13.89 1.90 2.05
C VAL A 164 -14.93 2.13 0.95
N CYS A 165 -15.49 1.06 0.38
CA CYS A 165 -16.52 1.16 -0.66
C CYS A 165 -17.88 1.64 -0.12
N ASN A 166 -18.20 1.40 1.14
CA ASN A 166 -19.43 1.86 1.76
C ASN A 166 -19.35 3.31 2.24
N ASP A 167 -18.16 3.81 2.53
CA ASP A 167 -17.92 5.22 2.90
C ASP A 167 -17.15 5.96 1.78
N ILE A 168 -17.84 6.13 0.64
CA ILE A 168 -17.27 6.81 -0.55
C ILE A 168 -16.89 8.27 -0.28
N GLY A 169 -17.44 8.90 0.77
CA GLY A 169 -17.17 10.31 1.10
C GLY A 169 -15.80 10.55 1.74
N ASN A 170 -15.49 9.86 2.83
CA ASN A 170 -14.33 10.17 3.66
C ASN A 170 -13.19 9.17 3.50
N ILE A 171 -13.42 7.90 3.78
CA ILE A 171 -12.37 6.87 3.79
C ILE A 171 -11.82 6.65 2.37
N PHE A 172 -12.72 6.57 1.38
CA PHE A 172 -12.32 6.40 -0.02
C PHE A 172 -11.47 7.58 -0.53
N GLN A 173 -11.85 8.82 -0.19
CA GLN A 173 -11.07 10.01 -0.56
C GLN A 173 -9.70 10.03 0.10
N GLN A 174 -9.61 9.63 1.37
CA GLN A 174 -8.33 9.51 2.08
C GLN A 174 -7.40 8.48 1.42
N GLU A 175 -7.93 7.32 1.00
CA GLU A 175 -7.12 6.32 0.31
C GLU A 175 -6.64 6.81 -1.07
N ILE A 176 -7.50 7.50 -1.83
CA ILE A 176 -7.09 8.16 -3.07
C ILE A 176 -5.99 9.19 -2.80
N ASN A 177 -6.15 10.04 -1.78
CA ASN A 177 -5.17 11.05 -1.41
C ASN A 177 -3.81 10.43 -1.05
N LYS A 178 -3.79 9.30 -0.32
CA LYS A 178 -2.55 8.55 -0.03
C LYS A 178 -1.87 8.05 -1.31
N VAL A 179 -2.65 7.47 -2.23
CA VAL A 179 -2.12 6.99 -3.52
C VAL A 179 -1.55 8.15 -4.32
N ILE A 180 -2.29 9.25 -4.50
CA ILE A 180 -1.80 10.43 -5.20
C ILE A 180 -0.50 10.95 -4.58
N TYR A 181 -0.47 11.08 -3.24
CA TYR A 181 0.71 11.57 -2.52
C TYR A 181 1.93 10.64 -2.70
N SER A 182 1.72 9.32 -2.80
CA SER A 182 2.80 8.36 -3.03
C SER A 182 3.52 8.57 -4.38
N TYR A 183 2.82 9.07 -5.39
CA TYR A 183 3.36 9.40 -6.72
C TYR A 183 4.01 10.78 -6.81
N VAL A 184 3.81 11.65 -5.81
CA VAL A 184 4.49 12.96 -5.78
C VAL A 184 5.98 12.75 -5.54
N ASP A 185 6.82 13.42 -6.34
CA ASP A 185 8.28 13.35 -6.16
C ASP A 185 8.67 13.84 -4.76
N ARG A 186 9.65 13.19 -4.15
CA ARG A 186 10.14 13.53 -2.79
C ARG A 186 10.60 14.98 -2.70
N THR A 187 11.18 15.51 -3.75
CA THR A 187 11.64 16.91 -3.84
C THR A 187 10.50 17.91 -3.81
N GLU A 188 9.30 17.51 -4.24
CA GLU A 188 8.11 18.35 -4.29
C GLU A 188 7.21 18.26 -3.04
N ARG A 189 7.49 17.33 -2.14
CA ARG A 189 6.65 17.09 -0.94
C ARG A 189 6.76 18.18 0.13
N ALA A 190 7.68 19.13 0.00
CA ALA A 190 7.82 20.29 0.90
C ALA A 190 7.83 19.92 2.41
N ASN A 191 8.42 18.78 2.80
CA ASN A 191 8.42 18.21 4.15
C ASN A 191 7.03 17.92 4.74
N THR A 192 6.01 17.74 3.90
CA THR A 192 4.66 17.36 4.30
C THR A 192 4.53 15.84 4.44
N THR A 193 3.52 15.39 5.19
CA THR A 193 3.27 13.96 5.46
C THR A 193 2.13 13.38 4.64
N ASN A 194 1.27 14.23 4.08
CA ASN A 194 0.10 13.85 3.31
C ASN A 194 -0.25 14.87 2.22
N LEU A 195 -1.18 14.49 1.32
CA LEU A 195 -1.58 15.35 0.20
C LEU A 195 -2.26 16.65 0.65
N GLU A 196 -3.03 16.61 1.72
CA GLU A 196 -3.78 17.77 2.22
C GLU A 196 -2.82 18.85 2.72
N GLU A 197 -1.81 18.46 3.51
CA GLU A 197 -0.74 19.36 3.95
C GLU A 197 0.04 19.93 2.76
N LEU A 198 0.32 19.11 1.75
CA LEU A 198 1.03 19.55 0.55
C LEU A 198 0.23 20.58 -0.23
N VAL A 199 -1.06 20.35 -0.42
CA VAL A 199 -1.97 21.31 -1.09
C VAL A 199 -2.05 22.62 -0.31
N LEU A 200 -2.17 22.56 1.02
CA LEU A 200 -2.17 23.74 1.87
C LEU A 200 -0.85 24.51 1.75
N ALA A 201 0.29 23.84 1.83
CA ALA A 201 1.60 24.47 1.73
C ALA A 201 1.81 25.15 0.35
N LYS A 202 1.46 24.45 -0.74
CA LYS A 202 1.60 25.00 -2.11
C LYS A 202 0.58 26.11 -2.43
N SER A 203 -0.58 26.12 -1.78
CA SER A 203 -1.61 27.16 -2.01
C SER A 203 -1.43 28.40 -1.13
N GLN A 204 -0.58 28.35 -0.11
CA GLN A 204 -0.43 29.43 0.85
C GLN A 204 0.04 30.74 0.19
N ASP A 205 1.04 30.70 -0.67
CA ASP A 205 1.57 31.87 -1.38
C ASP A 205 0.53 32.48 -2.32
N ILE A 206 -0.21 31.60 -3.04
CA ILE A 206 -1.29 32.03 -3.94
C ILE A 206 -2.42 32.69 -3.17
N ASN A 207 -2.81 32.17 -2.01
CA ASN A 207 -3.84 32.76 -1.17
C ASN A 207 -3.43 34.12 -0.59
N LEU A 208 -2.16 34.31 -0.27
CA LEU A 208 -1.62 35.61 0.14
C LEU A 208 -1.72 36.63 -1.01
N GLU A 209 -1.31 36.24 -2.21
CA GLU A 209 -1.39 37.10 -3.40
C GLU A 209 -2.86 37.47 -3.71
N ILE A 210 -3.79 36.52 -3.66
CA ILE A 210 -5.23 36.77 -3.83
C ILE A 210 -5.72 37.82 -2.82
N THR A 211 -5.32 37.67 -1.55
CA THR A 211 -5.73 38.57 -0.47
C THR A 211 -5.20 40.00 -0.71
N GLU A 212 -3.97 40.15 -1.17
CA GLU A 212 -3.39 41.45 -1.54
C GLU A 212 -4.15 42.09 -2.71
N LYS A 213 -4.42 41.33 -3.78
CA LYS A 213 -5.19 41.81 -4.91
C LYS A 213 -6.60 42.22 -4.54
N GLN A 214 -7.25 41.48 -3.66
CA GLN A 214 -8.58 41.89 -3.14
C GLN A 214 -8.54 43.22 -2.38
N LYS A 215 -7.50 43.47 -1.57
CA LYS A 215 -7.29 44.74 -0.88
C LYS A 215 -7.09 45.90 -1.91
N ASP A 216 -6.32 45.65 -2.97
CA ASP A 216 -6.06 46.64 -4.01
C ASP A 216 -7.36 46.99 -4.75
N VAL A 217 -8.16 46.00 -5.14
CA VAL A 217 -9.47 46.17 -5.74
C VAL A 217 -10.38 46.99 -4.82
N HIS A 218 -10.40 46.70 -3.53
CA HIS A 218 -11.21 47.47 -2.56
C HIS A 218 -10.76 48.93 -2.48
N LYS A 219 -9.46 49.23 -2.45
CA LYS A 219 -8.94 50.62 -2.47
C LYS A 219 -9.34 51.35 -3.74
N LEU A 220 -9.21 50.72 -4.92
CA LEU A 220 -9.59 51.28 -6.18
C LEU A 220 -11.10 51.60 -6.23
N ASN A 221 -11.94 50.71 -5.75
CA ASN A 221 -13.38 50.94 -5.65
C ASN A 221 -13.73 52.15 -4.77
N ILE A 222 -13.07 52.30 -3.62
CA ILE A 222 -13.25 53.50 -2.77
C ILE A 222 -12.85 54.78 -3.53
N GLN A 223 -11.73 54.76 -4.25
CA GLN A 223 -11.29 55.88 -5.06
C GLN A 223 -12.30 56.23 -6.17
N ILE A 224 -12.81 55.23 -6.89
CA ILE A 224 -13.83 55.40 -7.92
C ILE A 224 -15.08 56.03 -7.33
N ILE A 225 -15.61 55.51 -6.22
CA ILE A 225 -16.78 56.07 -5.54
C ILE A 225 -16.53 57.53 -5.14
N SER A 226 -15.33 57.86 -4.64
CA SER A 226 -14.98 59.23 -4.27
C SER A 226 -14.93 60.19 -5.46
N LEU A 227 -14.42 59.71 -6.60
CA LEU A 227 -14.38 60.47 -7.86
C LEU A 227 -15.77 60.64 -8.47
N GLU A 228 -16.61 59.63 -8.44
CA GLU A 228 -17.98 59.67 -8.89
C GLU A 228 -18.81 60.69 -8.06
N LYS A 229 -18.64 60.72 -6.76
CA LYS A 229 -19.24 61.74 -5.89
C LYS A 229 -18.82 63.14 -6.27
N LYS A 230 -17.58 63.37 -6.72
CA LYS A 230 -17.12 64.68 -7.23
C LYS A 230 -17.69 65.06 -8.58
N LYS A 231 -18.24 64.13 -9.36
CA LYS A 231 -18.95 64.41 -10.64
C LYS A 231 -20.42 64.74 -10.46
N THR A 232 -20.98 64.54 -9.27
CA THR A 232 -22.38 64.93 -9.02
C THR A 232 -22.52 66.48 -9.02
N SER A 233 -23.68 66.97 -9.39
CA SER A 233 -24.01 68.42 -9.63
C SER A 233 -23.67 69.33 -8.45
N GLN A 234 -23.56 68.87 -7.28
CA GLN A 234 -23.13 69.65 -6.09
C GLN A 234 -21.64 70.06 -6.08
N TYR A 235 -20.79 69.44 -6.92
CA TYR A 235 -19.35 69.77 -7.04
C TYR A 235 -19.08 70.64 -8.34
N GLN A 236 -20.05 70.79 -9.22
CA GLN A 236 -19.90 71.58 -10.45
C GLN A 236 -20.21 73.09 -10.28
N GLU A 237 -20.66 73.50 -9.09
CA GLU A 237 -20.99 74.93 -8.79
C GLU A 237 -19.90 75.65 -7.95
N TYR A 238 -18.65 75.14 -7.94
CA TYR A 238 -17.52 75.87 -7.38
C TYR A 238 -16.44 76.14 -8.43
#